data_f68580794317d19f944cd3c998c6c48a
#
_entry.id   f68580794317d19f944cd3c998c6c48a
#
_cell.length_a   1.000
_cell.length_b   1.000
_cell.length_c   1.000
_cell.angle_alpha   90.00
_cell.angle_beta   90.00
_cell.angle_gamma   90.00
#
_symmetry.space_group_name_H-M   'P 1'
#
loop_
_entity.id
_entity.type
_entity.pdbx_description
1 polymer ?
#
loop_
_entity_poly.entity_id
_entity_poly.type
_entity_poly.pdbx_seq_one_letter_code
_entity_poly.pdbx_strand_id
1 'polypeptide(L)'
;MKWGDARRSDNVEDVRGAGGGGFGLRHLGFGGTIAVLGIGWLLGINPLQMLGLMSALDSGAPVPQQGHAPPGNDAQADFVRAIVGETEDVWSALLPAQGVPYSPPTLVLFSGRVQSGCGGASAAMGPFYCPNDQRVYLDMGFFDEMRAQLGGGGDFANAYVIAHEVGHHVQNLLGIEDRVTQARRAGQRMQGGEGLSVRLELQADCFAGVWAYTRSSGITGWKRATWSRR
;
A
#
# COMPACT_ATOMS: atom_id res chain seq x y z
N MET A 1 -17.50 -1.43 -8.70
CA MET A 1 -17.64 -1.19 -7.24
C MET A 1 -18.42 0.11 -7.03
N LYS A 2 -19.25 0.24 -5.98
CA LYS A 2 -19.96 1.51 -5.67
C LYS A 2 -19.18 2.23 -4.59
N TRP A 3 -18.58 3.34 -4.91
CA TRP A 3 -17.79 4.15 -3.97
C TRP A 3 -18.24 5.64 -3.94
N GLY A 4 -19.14 6.03 -4.87
CA GLY A 4 -19.56 7.42 -5.01
C GLY A 4 -20.15 8.04 -3.74
N ASP A 5 -20.89 7.23 -2.96
CA ASP A 5 -21.53 7.66 -1.70
C ASP A 5 -20.63 7.48 -0.47
N ALA A 6 -19.40 6.96 -0.63
CA ALA A 6 -18.47 6.77 0.48
C ALA A 6 -17.97 8.12 1.02
N ARG A 7 -17.68 8.16 2.32
CA ARG A 7 -17.01 9.30 2.95
C ARG A 7 -15.64 9.53 2.30
N ARG A 8 -15.25 10.78 2.15
CA ARG A 8 -13.88 11.15 1.74
C ARG A 8 -13.02 11.34 2.98
N SER A 9 -11.88 10.66 3.00
CA SER A 9 -10.90 10.82 4.07
C SER A 9 -10.16 12.15 3.95
N ASP A 10 -9.91 12.79 5.08
CA ASP A 10 -9.00 13.93 5.20
C ASP A 10 -7.52 13.50 5.33
N ASN A 11 -7.25 12.20 5.56
CA ASN A 11 -5.91 11.63 5.69
C ASN A 11 -5.30 11.30 4.31
N VAL A 12 -5.55 12.13 3.30
CA VAL A 12 -4.92 12.02 1.97
C VAL A 12 -4.22 13.32 1.65
N GLU A 13 -2.90 13.27 1.63
CA GLU A 13 -2.00 14.37 1.29
C GLU A 13 -1.61 14.28 -0.18
N ASP A 14 -1.81 15.34 -0.95
CA ASP A 14 -1.47 15.38 -2.37
C ASP A 14 -0.24 16.24 -2.60
N VAL A 15 0.88 15.60 -2.87
CA VAL A 15 2.16 16.26 -3.14
C VAL A 15 2.55 16.20 -4.63
N ARG A 16 1.63 15.80 -5.49
CA ARG A 16 1.85 15.83 -6.95
C ARG A 16 2.08 17.26 -7.42
N GLY A 17 3.17 17.51 -8.11
CA GLY A 17 3.55 18.86 -8.57
C GLY A 17 4.35 19.69 -7.57
N ALA A 18 4.52 19.26 -6.33
CA ALA A 18 5.55 19.80 -5.46
C ALA A 18 6.91 19.40 -6.05
N GLY A 19 7.65 20.34 -6.60
CA GLY A 19 8.91 20.11 -7.31
C GLY A 19 9.88 19.30 -6.46
N GLY A 20 10.17 18.06 -6.88
CA GLY A 20 11.14 17.20 -6.24
C GLY A 20 12.52 17.81 -6.31
N GLY A 21 13.00 18.35 -5.20
CA GLY A 21 14.42 18.66 -5.00
C GLY A 21 15.21 17.38 -5.22
N GLY A 22 16.16 17.39 -6.15
CA GLY A 22 16.98 16.24 -6.50
C GLY A 22 17.76 15.72 -5.29
N PHE A 23 17.46 14.49 -4.89
CA PHE A 23 18.27 13.73 -3.95
C PHE A 23 18.83 12.48 -4.61
N GLY A 24 20.15 12.32 -4.50
CA GLY A 24 20.90 11.22 -5.06
C GLY A 24 20.52 9.85 -4.49
N LEU A 25 20.60 8.88 -5.35
CA LEU A 25 20.32 7.46 -5.16
C LEU A 25 21.31 6.79 -4.21
N ARG A 26 21.09 6.92 -2.89
CA ARG A 26 21.90 6.17 -1.90
C ARG A 26 21.05 5.77 -0.70
N HIS A 27 20.24 4.78 -0.81
CA HIS A 27 19.66 3.92 0.25
C HIS A 27 18.26 3.43 -0.14
N LEU A 28 18.22 2.41 -0.99
CA LEU A 28 17.01 1.58 -1.08
C LEU A 28 16.93 0.75 0.20
N GLY A 29 16.05 1.14 1.11
CA GLY A 29 15.67 0.30 2.24
C GLY A 29 14.92 -0.96 1.75
N PHE A 30 15.21 -2.09 2.37
CA PHE A 30 14.79 -3.45 2.00
C PHE A 30 13.25 -3.66 1.93
N GLY A 31 12.45 -2.75 2.52
CA GLY A 31 10.99 -2.85 2.58
C GLY A 31 10.27 -2.60 1.23
N GLY A 32 10.75 -1.64 0.45
CA GLY A 32 10.12 -1.32 -0.85
C GLY A 32 10.28 -2.42 -1.90
N THR A 33 11.39 -3.16 -1.84
CA THR A 33 11.64 -4.30 -2.75
C THR A 33 10.66 -5.45 -2.50
N ILE A 34 10.17 -5.60 -1.28
CA ILE A 34 9.26 -6.67 -0.88
C ILE A 34 7.84 -6.41 -1.38
N ALA A 35 7.34 -5.18 -1.27
CA ALA A 35 6.02 -4.82 -1.77
C ALA A 35 5.93 -5.03 -3.30
N VAL A 36 6.94 -4.60 -4.03
CA VAL A 36 7.02 -4.80 -5.50
C VAL A 36 7.09 -6.27 -5.87
N LEU A 37 7.86 -7.08 -5.13
CA LEU A 37 7.96 -8.52 -5.39
C LEU A 37 6.67 -9.26 -5.00
N GLY A 38 5.98 -8.85 -3.94
CA GLY A 38 4.71 -9.44 -3.51
C GLY A 38 3.59 -9.16 -4.51
N ILE A 39 3.41 -7.92 -4.90
CA ILE A 39 2.41 -7.51 -5.89
C ILE A 39 2.74 -8.12 -7.26
N GLY A 40 4.01 -8.11 -7.69
CA GLY A 40 4.43 -8.72 -8.95
C GLY A 40 4.18 -10.22 -8.99
N TRP A 41 4.36 -10.92 -7.87
CA TRP A 41 4.07 -12.35 -7.78
C TRP A 41 2.56 -12.63 -7.80
N LEU A 42 1.77 -11.83 -7.12
CA LEU A 42 0.29 -11.90 -7.14
C LEU A 42 -0.26 -11.67 -8.55
N LEU A 43 0.42 -10.83 -9.34
CA LEU A 43 0.08 -10.50 -10.72
C LEU A 43 0.68 -11.46 -11.75
N GLY A 44 1.40 -12.52 -11.31
CA GLY A 44 2.01 -13.51 -12.19
C GLY A 44 3.26 -13.02 -12.93
N ILE A 45 3.83 -11.88 -12.55
CA ILE A 45 5.05 -11.33 -13.16
C ILE A 45 6.26 -11.97 -12.49
N ASN A 46 7.20 -12.47 -13.31
CA ASN A 46 8.40 -13.12 -12.80
C ASN A 46 9.28 -12.11 -12.01
N PRO A 47 9.55 -12.35 -10.70
CA PRO A 47 10.33 -11.44 -9.85
C PRO A 47 11.74 -11.12 -10.41
N LEU A 48 12.34 -12.05 -11.17
CA LEU A 48 13.65 -11.85 -11.78
C LEU A 48 13.61 -10.87 -12.97
N GLN A 49 12.51 -10.80 -13.70
CA GLN A 49 12.32 -9.81 -14.76
C GLN A 49 12.15 -8.41 -14.18
N MET A 50 11.50 -8.31 -13.04
CA MET A 50 11.32 -7.05 -12.32
C MET A 50 12.64 -6.53 -11.74
N LEU A 51 13.50 -7.41 -11.22
CA LEU A 51 14.86 -7.05 -10.79
C LEU A 51 15.72 -6.57 -11.96
N GLY A 52 15.59 -7.21 -13.13
CA GLY A 52 16.29 -6.78 -14.35
C GLY A 52 15.85 -5.42 -14.87
N LEU A 53 14.55 -5.10 -14.75
CA LEU A 53 14.01 -3.80 -15.12
C LEU A 53 14.47 -2.70 -14.15
N MET A 54 14.55 -2.99 -12.86
CA MET A 54 15.06 -2.06 -11.85
C MET A 54 16.55 -1.73 -12.08
N SER A 55 17.37 -2.70 -12.50
CA SER A 55 18.79 -2.46 -12.81
C SER A 55 19.00 -1.65 -14.11
N ALA A 56 18.07 -1.76 -15.06
CA ALA A 56 18.12 -0.97 -16.30
C ALA A 56 17.73 0.52 -16.06
N LEU A 57 16.88 0.79 -15.07
CA LEU A 57 16.46 2.16 -14.68
C LEU A 57 17.51 2.90 -13.87
N ASP A 58 18.49 2.22 -13.27
CA ASP A 58 19.63 2.82 -12.57
C ASP A 58 20.66 3.44 -13.51
N SER A 59 20.52 3.26 -14.82
CA SER A 59 21.44 3.76 -15.85
C SER A 59 21.17 5.20 -16.31
N GLY A 60 20.57 6.03 -15.47
CA GLY A 60 20.78 7.49 -15.48
C GLY A 60 20.37 8.30 -16.70
N ALA A 61 19.33 7.96 -17.45
CA ALA A 61 18.74 8.88 -18.40
C ALA A 61 17.77 9.84 -17.68
N PRO A 62 17.91 11.19 -17.84
CA PRO A 62 16.94 12.12 -17.27
C PRO A 62 15.62 11.99 -18.02
N VAL A 63 14.65 11.35 -17.38
CA VAL A 63 13.27 11.39 -17.88
C VAL A 63 12.70 12.77 -17.53
N PRO A 64 12.14 13.52 -18.47
CA PRO A 64 11.52 14.81 -18.19
C PRO A 64 10.37 14.60 -17.20
N GLN A 65 10.52 15.08 -15.98
CA GLN A 65 9.43 15.15 -15.00
C GLN A 65 8.45 16.24 -15.46
N GLN A 66 7.39 15.85 -16.14
CA GLN A 66 6.22 16.70 -16.23
C GLN A 66 5.43 16.56 -14.93
N GLY A 67 5.75 17.40 -13.96
CA GLY A 67 4.90 17.62 -12.79
C GLY A 67 3.60 18.26 -13.26
N HIS A 68 2.58 17.46 -13.50
CA HIS A 68 1.23 17.96 -13.73
C HIS A 68 0.66 18.36 -12.37
N ALA A 69 0.34 19.65 -12.22
CA ALA A 69 -0.52 20.07 -11.12
C ALA A 69 -1.84 19.27 -11.19
N PRO A 70 -2.38 18.83 -10.04
CA PRO A 70 -3.61 18.04 -10.03
C PRO A 70 -4.71 18.82 -10.73
N PRO A 71 -5.51 18.18 -11.62
CA PRO A 71 -6.69 18.80 -12.19
C PRO A 71 -7.65 19.22 -11.08
N GLY A 72 -8.30 20.36 -11.20
CA GLY A 72 -9.25 20.88 -10.20
C GLY A 72 -10.46 19.97 -9.93
N ASN A 73 -10.65 18.91 -10.72
CA ASN A 73 -11.62 17.85 -10.51
C ASN A 73 -10.95 16.51 -10.85
N ASP A 74 -10.24 15.94 -9.88
CA ASP A 74 -9.47 14.71 -10.02
C ASP A 74 -10.28 13.52 -9.49
N ALA A 75 -11.00 12.86 -10.39
CA ALA A 75 -11.81 11.69 -10.05
C ALA A 75 -10.99 10.52 -9.47
N GLN A 76 -9.71 10.40 -9.84
CA GLN A 76 -8.84 9.36 -9.29
C GLN A 76 -8.45 9.70 -7.84
N ALA A 77 -8.09 10.95 -7.55
CA ALA A 77 -7.81 11.36 -6.17
C ALA A 77 -9.08 11.30 -5.30
N ASP A 78 -10.24 11.64 -5.85
CA ASP A 78 -11.52 11.49 -5.16
C ASP A 78 -11.82 10.03 -4.85
N PHE A 79 -11.56 9.12 -5.78
CA PHE A 79 -11.63 7.67 -5.56
C PHE A 79 -10.71 7.23 -4.42
N VAL A 80 -9.44 7.66 -4.42
CA VAL A 80 -8.49 7.30 -3.37
C VAL A 80 -8.99 7.77 -2.00
N ARG A 81 -9.47 9.02 -1.91
CA ARG A 81 -10.06 9.56 -0.66
C ARG A 81 -11.24 8.74 -0.17
N ALA A 82 -12.10 8.27 -1.09
CA ALA A 82 -13.22 7.42 -0.76
C ALA A 82 -12.77 6.07 -0.19
N ILE A 83 -11.80 5.41 -0.84
CA ILE A 83 -11.31 4.10 -0.40
C ILE A 83 -10.57 4.20 0.94
N VAL A 84 -9.72 5.22 1.14
CA VAL A 84 -9.07 5.47 2.43
C VAL A 84 -10.13 5.66 3.51
N GLY A 85 -11.18 6.47 3.25
CA GLY A 85 -12.29 6.65 4.17
C GLY A 85 -12.99 5.34 4.55
N GLU A 86 -13.21 4.45 3.57
CA GLU A 86 -13.80 3.13 3.83
C GLU A 86 -12.87 2.22 4.66
N THR A 87 -11.55 2.26 4.44
CA THR A 87 -10.59 1.50 5.26
C THR A 87 -10.58 2.02 6.70
N GLU A 88 -10.62 3.33 6.89
CA GLU A 88 -10.71 3.96 8.20
C GLU A 88 -11.97 3.51 8.96
N ASP A 89 -13.12 3.52 8.30
CA ASP A 89 -14.39 3.14 8.91
C ASP A 89 -14.37 1.67 9.37
N VAL A 90 -13.79 0.78 8.55
CA VAL A 90 -13.65 -0.65 8.89
C VAL A 90 -12.68 -0.84 10.07
N TRP A 91 -11.49 -0.29 10.00
CA TRP A 91 -10.46 -0.55 11.01
C TRP A 91 -10.72 0.19 12.33
N SER A 92 -11.37 1.36 12.29
CA SER A 92 -11.84 2.06 13.50
C SER A 92 -12.89 1.26 14.28
N ALA A 93 -13.64 0.39 13.60
CA ALA A 93 -14.58 -0.51 14.25
C ALA A 93 -13.92 -1.80 14.76
N LEU A 94 -13.03 -2.39 13.95
CA LEU A 94 -12.48 -3.74 14.21
C LEU A 94 -11.36 -3.76 15.25
N LEU A 95 -10.38 -2.86 15.16
CA LEU A 95 -9.20 -2.89 16.04
C LEU A 95 -9.54 -2.56 17.50
N PRO A 96 -10.31 -1.51 17.82
CA PRO A 96 -10.72 -1.25 19.19
C PRO A 96 -11.55 -2.38 19.81
N ALA A 97 -12.35 -3.08 19.00
CA ALA A 97 -13.10 -4.26 19.47
C ALA A 97 -12.16 -5.43 19.89
N GLN A 98 -10.92 -5.42 19.46
CA GLN A 98 -9.85 -6.36 19.85
C GLN A 98 -8.90 -5.76 20.91
N GLY A 99 -9.19 -4.56 21.44
CA GLY A 99 -8.37 -3.90 22.44
C GLY A 99 -7.13 -3.19 21.86
N VAL A 100 -7.07 -3.00 20.55
CA VAL A 100 -5.97 -2.32 19.86
C VAL A 100 -6.44 -0.92 19.44
N PRO A 101 -5.81 0.17 19.89
CA PRO A 101 -6.13 1.50 19.42
C PRO A 101 -5.87 1.62 17.92
N TYR A 102 -6.79 2.26 17.19
CA TYR A 102 -6.59 2.56 15.78
C TYR A 102 -6.29 4.03 15.57
N SER A 103 -5.22 4.32 14.85
CA SER A 103 -4.93 5.62 14.26
C SER A 103 -4.81 5.42 12.75
N PRO A 104 -5.52 6.18 11.90
CA PRO A 104 -5.43 6.00 10.47
C PRO A 104 -4.05 6.41 9.93
N PRO A 105 -3.55 5.75 8.87
CA PRO A 105 -2.36 6.21 8.18
C PRO A 105 -2.70 7.43 7.31
N THR A 106 -1.71 8.25 7.00
CA THR A 106 -1.83 9.24 5.93
C THR A 106 -1.45 8.60 4.60
N LEU A 107 -2.31 8.71 3.58
CA LEU A 107 -1.94 8.33 2.22
C LEU A 107 -1.40 9.54 1.46
N VAL A 108 -0.19 9.41 0.91
CA VAL A 108 0.50 10.44 0.15
C VAL A 108 0.40 10.13 -1.34
N LEU A 109 -0.29 10.99 -2.09
CA LEU A 109 -0.30 10.94 -3.54
C LEU A 109 0.92 11.67 -4.08
N PHE A 110 1.72 11.00 -4.89
CA PHE A 110 2.91 11.59 -5.50
C PHE A 110 2.99 11.29 -7.00
N SER A 111 3.96 11.88 -7.69
CA SER A 111 4.27 11.60 -9.08
C SER A 111 5.78 11.41 -9.26
N GLY A 112 6.15 10.28 -9.85
CA GLY A 112 7.51 9.95 -10.21
C GLY A 112 8.40 9.58 -9.03
N ARG A 113 8.70 10.51 -8.11
CA ARG A 113 9.57 10.28 -6.95
C ARG A 113 9.04 10.96 -5.71
N VAL A 114 9.30 10.33 -4.56
CA VAL A 114 8.93 10.86 -3.25
C VAL A 114 10.00 10.51 -2.22
N GLN A 115 10.13 11.34 -1.18
CA GLN A 115 10.93 11.05 0.02
C GLN A 115 9.99 10.59 1.13
N SER A 116 10.27 9.41 1.67
CA SER A 116 9.54 8.85 2.82
C SER A 116 10.45 8.72 4.04
N GLY A 117 9.88 8.41 5.18
CA GLY A 117 10.62 8.03 6.39
C GLY A 117 11.45 6.74 6.23
N CYS A 118 11.17 5.96 5.19
CA CYS A 118 11.90 4.73 4.84
C CYS A 118 12.97 4.96 3.76
N GLY A 119 13.13 6.19 3.28
CA GLY A 119 14.07 6.58 2.23
C GLY A 119 13.38 7.10 0.97
N GLY A 120 14.16 7.39 -0.06
CA GLY A 120 13.65 7.80 -1.36
C GLY A 120 12.97 6.65 -2.10
N ALA A 121 11.84 6.94 -2.73
CA ALA A 121 11.10 5.97 -3.53
C ALA A 121 10.73 6.55 -4.91
N SER A 122 10.52 5.67 -5.88
CA SER A 122 10.07 6.04 -7.23
C SER A 122 8.78 5.30 -7.60
N ALA A 123 8.04 5.84 -8.55
CA ALA A 123 6.82 5.22 -9.09
C ALA A 123 7.02 3.75 -9.52
N ALA A 124 8.20 3.41 -10.03
CA ALA A 124 8.54 2.04 -10.45
C ALA A 124 8.52 1.01 -9.30
N MET A 125 8.49 1.45 -8.04
CA MET A 125 8.40 0.55 -6.88
C MET A 125 6.96 0.11 -6.59
N GLY A 126 5.97 0.72 -7.23
CA GLY A 126 4.55 0.57 -6.90
C GLY A 126 4.16 1.29 -5.62
N PRO A 127 2.91 1.14 -5.20
CA PRO A 127 2.44 1.60 -3.89
C PRO A 127 3.22 0.92 -2.76
N PHE A 128 3.35 1.59 -1.63
CA PHE A 128 4.00 1.00 -0.46
C PHE A 128 3.59 1.69 0.84
N TYR A 129 3.63 0.93 1.92
CA TYR A 129 3.54 1.45 3.29
C TYR A 129 4.94 1.64 3.88
N CYS A 130 5.16 2.75 4.57
CA CYS A 130 6.39 2.99 5.33
C CYS A 130 6.10 2.97 6.84
N PRO A 131 6.61 1.99 7.60
CA PRO A 131 6.37 1.91 9.04
C PRO A 131 7.04 3.03 9.85
N ASN A 132 8.11 3.64 9.33
CA ASN A 132 8.84 4.68 10.06
C ASN A 132 8.06 5.99 10.20
N ASP A 133 7.24 6.34 9.21
CA ASP A 133 6.40 7.53 9.22
C ASP A 133 4.90 7.22 9.21
N GLN A 134 4.53 5.93 9.17
CA GLN A 134 3.17 5.43 9.17
C GLN A 134 2.32 5.97 8.01
N ARG A 135 2.94 6.09 6.84
CA ARG A 135 2.31 6.61 5.63
C ARG A 135 2.23 5.56 4.53
N VAL A 136 1.16 5.61 3.77
CA VAL A 136 1.00 4.90 2.51
C VAL A 136 1.39 5.84 1.38
N TYR A 137 2.17 5.38 0.43
CA TYR A 137 2.62 6.15 -0.73
C TYR A 137 2.07 5.55 -2.01
N LEU A 138 1.44 6.37 -2.84
CA LEU A 138 0.80 5.95 -4.07
C LEU A 138 1.11 6.91 -5.21
N ASP A 139 1.78 6.41 -6.25
CA ASP A 139 1.84 7.11 -7.54
C ASP A 139 0.59 6.79 -8.36
N MET A 140 -0.09 7.81 -8.82
CA MET A 140 -1.36 7.62 -9.54
C MET A 140 -1.19 6.91 -10.89
N GLY A 141 0.01 7.00 -11.51
CA GLY A 141 0.34 6.28 -12.73
C GLY A 141 0.30 4.76 -12.57
N PHE A 142 0.48 4.25 -11.34
CA PHE A 142 0.41 2.82 -11.05
C PHE A 142 -0.91 2.18 -11.48
N PHE A 143 -2.04 2.84 -11.28
CA PHE A 143 -3.35 2.31 -11.67
C PHE A 143 -3.51 2.19 -13.20
N ASP A 144 -2.91 3.12 -13.95
CA ASP A 144 -2.92 3.06 -15.40
C ASP A 144 -2.01 1.95 -15.92
N GLU A 145 -0.84 1.77 -15.30
CA GLU A 145 0.08 0.66 -15.61
C GLU A 145 -0.56 -0.70 -15.30
N MET A 146 -1.17 -0.84 -14.13
CA MET A 146 -1.88 -2.06 -13.74
C MET A 146 -3.00 -2.39 -14.73
N ARG A 147 -3.78 -1.40 -15.17
CA ARG A 147 -4.82 -1.58 -16.18
C ARG A 147 -4.25 -2.02 -17.52
N ALA A 148 -3.15 -1.40 -17.96
CA ALA A 148 -2.50 -1.72 -19.23
C ALA A 148 -1.91 -3.15 -19.24
N GLN A 149 -1.35 -3.60 -18.12
CA GLN A 149 -0.70 -4.90 -18.02
C GLN A 149 -1.69 -6.05 -17.80
N LEU A 150 -2.75 -5.83 -17.05
CA LEU A 150 -3.71 -6.87 -16.66
C LEU A 150 -4.96 -6.93 -17.55
N GLY A 151 -5.08 -6.00 -18.50
CA GLY A 151 -6.24 -5.97 -19.41
C GLY A 151 -7.56 -5.63 -18.74
N GLY A 152 -7.59 -5.21 -17.46
CA GLY A 152 -8.83 -4.91 -16.79
C GLY A 152 -8.80 -4.74 -15.27
N GLY A 153 -8.01 -3.89 -14.71
CA GLY A 153 -7.99 -3.64 -13.24
C GLY A 153 -9.35 -3.10 -12.78
N GLY A 154 -10.01 -2.31 -12.92
CA GLY A 154 -11.27 -1.75 -12.40
C GLY A 154 -11.16 -1.27 -10.96
N ASP A 155 -12.18 -0.56 -10.51
CA ASP A 155 -12.22 0.12 -9.21
C ASP A 155 -11.91 -0.83 -8.04
N PHE A 156 -12.34 -2.09 -8.12
CA PHE A 156 -12.11 -3.04 -7.02
C PHE A 156 -10.64 -3.42 -6.90
N ALA A 157 -9.94 -3.64 -8.00
CA ALA A 157 -8.51 -3.97 -7.96
C ALA A 157 -7.69 -2.80 -7.41
N ASN A 158 -7.99 -1.57 -7.87
CA ASN A 158 -7.36 -0.36 -7.36
C ASN A 158 -7.63 -0.16 -5.85
N ALA A 159 -8.88 -0.39 -5.42
CA ALA A 159 -9.27 -0.31 -4.02
C ALA A 159 -8.57 -1.39 -3.16
N TYR A 160 -8.42 -2.61 -3.71
CA TYR A 160 -7.74 -3.70 -3.04
C TYR A 160 -6.26 -3.39 -2.76
N VAL A 161 -5.57 -2.77 -3.73
CA VAL A 161 -4.18 -2.33 -3.53
C VAL A 161 -4.08 -1.33 -2.38
N ILE A 162 -4.95 -0.32 -2.33
CA ILE A 162 -4.98 0.64 -1.22
C ILE A 162 -5.24 -0.07 0.11
N ALA A 163 -6.20 -0.99 0.14
CA ALA A 163 -6.53 -1.75 1.34
C ALA A 163 -5.41 -2.69 1.78
N HIS A 164 -4.60 -3.22 0.86
CA HIS A 164 -3.40 -4.01 1.14
C HIS A 164 -2.33 -3.16 1.85
N GLU A 165 -2.05 -1.96 1.34
CA GLU A 165 -1.08 -1.05 1.99
C GLU A 165 -1.57 -0.61 3.39
N VAL A 166 -2.87 -0.38 3.55
CA VAL A 166 -3.46 -0.16 4.88
C VAL A 166 -3.36 -1.43 5.74
N GLY A 167 -3.38 -2.62 5.14
CA GLY A 167 -3.11 -3.90 5.82
C GLY A 167 -1.73 -3.93 6.47
N HIS A 168 -0.68 -3.41 5.81
CA HIS A 168 0.65 -3.23 6.41
C HIS A 168 0.63 -2.24 7.58
N HIS A 169 -0.14 -1.17 7.47
CA HIS A 169 -0.33 -0.28 8.61
C HIS A 169 -0.99 -0.98 9.81
N VAL A 170 -1.99 -1.81 9.56
CA VAL A 170 -2.62 -2.64 10.61
C VAL A 170 -1.59 -3.61 11.24
N GLN A 171 -0.72 -4.23 10.44
CA GLN A 171 0.37 -5.08 10.95
C GLN A 171 1.31 -4.29 11.87
N ASN A 172 1.63 -3.05 11.51
CA ASN A 172 2.44 -2.17 12.34
C ASN A 172 1.75 -1.87 13.68
N LEU A 173 0.47 -1.50 13.67
CA LEU A 173 -0.32 -1.26 14.90
C LEU A 173 -0.43 -2.51 15.80
N LEU A 174 -0.44 -3.71 15.21
CA LEU A 174 -0.43 -4.99 15.91
C LEU A 174 0.97 -5.42 16.40
N GLY A 175 2.02 -4.63 16.12
CA GLY A 175 3.41 -4.94 16.46
C GLY A 175 3.99 -6.13 15.69
N ILE A 176 3.40 -6.49 14.56
CA ILE A 176 3.84 -7.62 13.72
C ILE A 176 5.13 -7.24 12.99
N GLU A 177 5.22 -6.03 12.48
CA GLU A 177 6.40 -5.47 11.81
C GLU A 177 7.65 -5.52 12.71
N ASP A 178 7.50 -5.14 13.98
CA ASP A 178 8.58 -5.20 14.97
C ASP A 178 9.06 -6.63 15.20
N ARG A 179 8.13 -7.57 15.33
CA ARG A 179 8.46 -9.00 15.50
C ARG A 179 9.19 -9.57 14.29
N VAL A 180 8.77 -9.22 13.08
CA VAL A 180 9.45 -9.64 11.84
C VAL A 180 10.83 -9.02 11.75
N THR A 181 10.98 -7.74 12.15
CA THR A 181 12.29 -7.07 12.18
C THR A 181 13.23 -7.70 13.18
N GLN A 182 12.75 -8.07 14.38
CA GLN A 182 13.55 -8.80 15.37
C GLN A 182 13.94 -10.20 14.87
N ALA A 183 13.01 -10.93 14.26
CA ALA A 183 13.27 -12.23 13.68
C ALA A 183 14.34 -12.17 12.55
N ARG A 184 14.30 -11.13 11.74
CA ARG A 184 15.33 -10.85 10.71
C ARG A 184 16.70 -10.63 11.34
N ARG A 185 16.78 -9.81 12.38
CA ARG A 185 18.03 -9.57 13.12
C ARG A 185 18.58 -10.83 13.79
N ALA A 186 17.69 -11.75 14.18
CA ALA A 186 18.04 -13.06 14.72
C ALA A 186 18.39 -14.10 13.63
N GLY A 187 18.48 -13.70 12.35
CA GLY A 187 18.86 -14.57 11.25
C GLY A 187 17.78 -15.54 10.78
N GLN A 188 16.51 -15.31 11.14
CA GLN A 188 15.43 -16.17 10.65
C GLN A 188 15.21 -15.97 9.13
N ARG A 189 14.66 -17.02 8.51
CA ARG A 189 14.42 -17.04 7.06
C ARG A 189 13.36 -16.01 6.66
N MET A 190 13.75 -15.05 5.83
CA MET A 190 12.86 -14.00 5.32
C MET A 190 12.22 -14.38 3.98
N GLN A 191 12.94 -15.11 3.12
CA GLN A 191 12.56 -15.40 1.73
C GLN A 191 12.13 -16.85 1.52
N GLY A 192 11.48 -17.10 0.36
CA GLY A 192 10.92 -18.42 0.01
C GLY A 192 9.51 -18.61 0.55
N GLY A 193 8.78 -19.63 0.09
CA GLY A 193 7.36 -19.85 0.40
C GLY A 193 7.02 -19.93 1.91
N GLU A 194 8.00 -20.30 2.73
CA GLU A 194 7.91 -20.36 4.20
C GLU A 194 8.51 -19.10 4.88
N GLY A 195 8.99 -18.13 4.10
CA GLY A 195 9.68 -16.94 4.60
C GLY A 195 8.74 -15.97 5.31
N LEU A 196 9.28 -15.25 6.30
CA LEU A 196 8.48 -14.28 7.06
C LEU A 196 7.96 -13.13 6.21
N SER A 197 8.72 -12.71 5.19
CA SER A 197 8.27 -11.68 4.25
C SER A 197 7.02 -12.11 3.48
N VAL A 198 7.01 -13.37 2.98
CA VAL A 198 5.83 -13.90 2.27
C VAL A 198 4.62 -13.98 3.19
N ARG A 199 4.80 -14.38 4.45
CA ARG A 199 3.72 -14.42 5.44
C ARG A 199 3.18 -13.03 5.76
N LEU A 200 4.05 -12.01 5.78
CA LEU A 200 3.65 -10.62 5.99
C LEU A 200 2.74 -10.14 4.85
N GLU A 201 3.14 -10.39 3.60
CA GLU A 201 2.35 -10.05 2.41
C GLU A 201 0.99 -10.77 2.40
N LEU A 202 0.98 -12.09 2.62
CA LEU A 202 -0.27 -12.86 2.68
C LEU A 202 -1.20 -12.40 3.82
N GLN A 203 -0.65 -11.89 4.90
CA GLN A 203 -1.45 -11.33 5.98
C GLN A 203 -2.01 -9.95 5.60
N ALA A 204 -1.26 -9.10 4.89
CA ALA A 204 -1.77 -7.85 4.34
C ALA A 204 -2.90 -8.12 3.34
N ASP A 205 -2.76 -9.14 2.48
CA ASP A 205 -3.83 -9.62 1.61
C ASP A 205 -5.07 -10.08 2.39
N CYS A 206 -4.86 -10.81 3.47
CA CYS A 206 -5.97 -11.23 4.35
C CYS A 206 -6.69 -10.01 4.94
N PHE A 207 -5.97 -8.98 5.37
CA PHE A 207 -6.56 -7.75 5.90
C PHE A 207 -7.32 -6.97 4.82
N ALA A 208 -6.80 -6.90 3.60
CA ALA A 208 -7.54 -6.35 2.46
C ALA A 208 -8.83 -7.13 2.19
N GLY A 209 -8.79 -8.47 2.30
CA GLY A 209 -9.97 -9.33 2.22
C GLY A 209 -10.98 -9.08 3.34
N VAL A 210 -10.53 -8.85 4.57
CA VAL A 210 -11.40 -8.46 5.71
C VAL A 210 -12.08 -7.14 5.44
N TRP A 211 -11.36 -6.13 4.96
CA TRP A 211 -11.94 -4.86 4.53
C TRP A 211 -13.03 -5.07 3.46
N ALA A 212 -12.71 -5.80 2.38
CA ALA A 212 -13.63 -6.03 1.27
C ALA A 212 -14.91 -6.75 1.71
N TYR A 213 -14.79 -7.76 2.58
CA TYR A 213 -15.91 -8.49 3.14
C TYR A 213 -16.78 -7.59 4.03
N THR A 214 -16.18 -6.88 4.98
CA THR A 214 -16.88 -6.01 5.93
C THR A 214 -17.65 -4.93 5.20
N ARG A 215 -17.04 -4.31 4.19
CA ARG A 215 -17.68 -3.31 3.35
C ARG A 215 -18.87 -3.89 2.54
N SER A 216 -18.71 -5.05 1.92
CA SER A 216 -19.75 -5.67 1.10
C SER A 216 -20.94 -6.12 1.93
N SER A 217 -20.74 -6.48 3.18
CA SER A 217 -21.76 -6.98 4.10
C SER A 217 -22.57 -5.89 4.79
N GLY A 218 -22.18 -4.61 4.62
CA GLY A 218 -22.82 -3.50 5.33
C GLY A 218 -22.70 -3.59 6.86
N ILE A 219 -21.73 -4.37 7.37
CA ILE A 219 -21.54 -4.63 8.79
C ILE A 219 -20.75 -3.45 9.37
N THR A 220 -21.44 -2.42 9.81
CA THR A 220 -20.89 -1.29 10.58
C THR A 220 -20.78 -1.59 12.08
N GLY A 221 -21.09 -2.83 12.50
CA GLY A 221 -21.01 -3.26 13.90
C GLY A 221 -20.71 -4.73 14.00
N TRP A 222 -19.49 -5.07 14.41
CA TRP A 222 -19.11 -6.45 14.73
C TRP A 222 -19.81 -6.91 16.00
N LYS A 223 -20.90 -7.67 15.87
CA LYS A 223 -21.31 -8.54 16.97
C LYS A 223 -20.29 -9.68 17.03
N ARG A 224 -19.60 -9.81 18.15
CA ARG A 224 -18.66 -10.88 18.46
C ARG A 224 -19.23 -12.21 17.97
N ALA A 225 -18.71 -12.76 16.89
CA ALA A 225 -18.97 -14.15 16.54
C ALA A 225 -18.31 -15.00 17.63
N THR A 226 -19.13 -15.58 18.49
CA THR A 226 -18.67 -16.57 19.46
C THR A 226 -18.27 -17.82 18.68
N TRP A 227 -16.98 -17.93 18.39
CA TRP A 227 -16.41 -19.20 17.92
C TRP A 227 -16.49 -20.18 19.11
N SER A 228 -17.58 -20.94 19.16
CA SER A 228 -17.59 -22.12 20.04
C SER A 228 -16.59 -23.13 19.47
N ARG A 229 -15.52 -23.38 20.20
CA ARG A 229 -14.64 -24.54 19.95
C ARG A 229 -15.50 -25.80 20.04
N ARG A 230 -15.67 -26.50 18.94
CA ARG A 230 -16.03 -27.89 18.92
C ARG A 230 -14.81 -28.73 18.62
#